data_5be86f2688e7f9717327b312692ac253
#
_entry.id   5be86f2688e7f9717327b312692ac253
#
_cell.length_a   1.000
_cell.length_b   1.000
_cell.length_c   1.000
_cell.angle_alpha   90.00
_cell.angle_beta   90.00
_cell.angle_gamma   90.00
#
_symmetry.space_group_name_H-M   'P 1'
#
loop_
_entity.id
_entity.type
_entity.pdbx_description
1 polymer ?
#
loop_
_entity_poly.entity_id
_entity_poly.type
_entity_poly.pdbx_seq_one_letter_code
_entity_poly.pdbx_strand_id
1 'polypeptide(L)'
;MKQTFTSARRPLEALIHIIGWGIMFGFPFFFVERENGNINWMAYVRHSAVPLSFMIAFYVNYFLLVPRYLFQSQTKRYITYNILLLCIIGLMLHLWRSLTFDPSFVPKPHRSGVPPGWLFFVRDMLSLVFTIGLSAAIRMSARWTQAEAARKEAERSRSEAELKNLRNQLNPHFLLNTLNNIYALIAFDTDKAQQAVQELSKLLRYVLYDNQ
;
A
#
# COMPACT_ATOMS: atom_id res chain seq x y z
N MET A 1 11.36 -10.29 -16.82
CA MET A 1 10.82 -10.93 -15.59
C MET A 1 10.05 -9.99 -14.65
N LYS A 2 9.96 -8.64 -14.94
CA LYS A 2 9.29 -7.62 -14.09
C LYS A 2 7.76 -7.50 -14.27
N GLN A 3 7.16 -8.03 -15.33
CA GLN A 3 5.70 -7.83 -15.59
C GLN A 3 4.77 -8.85 -14.93
N THR A 4 5.27 -9.99 -14.49
CA THR A 4 4.44 -11.06 -13.93
C THR A 4 4.04 -10.84 -12.46
N PHE A 5 4.84 -10.12 -11.67
CA PHE A 5 4.54 -9.87 -10.25
C PHE A 5 3.46 -8.81 -10.01
N THR A 6 3.30 -7.84 -10.91
CA THR A 6 2.26 -6.79 -10.79
C THR A 6 0.88 -7.26 -11.23
N SER A 7 0.79 -8.22 -12.16
CA SER A 7 -0.49 -8.75 -12.64
C SER A 7 -1.19 -9.67 -11.62
N ALA A 8 -0.43 -10.41 -10.81
CA ALA A 8 -0.99 -11.32 -9.80
C ALA A 8 -1.52 -10.60 -8.53
N ARG A 9 -1.05 -9.39 -8.22
CA ARG A 9 -1.50 -8.63 -7.03
C ARG A 9 -2.89 -8.02 -7.20
N ARG A 10 -3.24 -7.54 -8.40
CA ARG A 10 -4.55 -6.91 -8.67
C ARG A 10 -5.75 -7.84 -8.40
N PRO A 11 -5.76 -9.11 -8.88
CA PRO A 11 -6.88 -10.01 -8.59
C PRO A 11 -6.99 -10.37 -7.10
N LEU A 12 -5.86 -10.47 -6.37
CA LEU A 12 -5.87 -10.73 -4.94
C LEU A 12 -6.45 -9.56 -4.14
N GLU A 13 -6.08 -8.32 -4.48
CA GLU A 13 -6.64 -7.11 -3.85
C GLU A 13 -8.16 -7.05 -4.10
N ALA A 14 -8.62 -7.27 -5.33
CA ALA A 14 -10.04 -7.30 -5.65
C ALA A 14 -10.78 -8.40 -4.88
N LEU A 15 -10.18 -9.59 -4.76
CA LEU A 15 -10.76 -10.70 -4.00
C LEU A 15 -10.94 -10.37 -2.52
N ILE A 16 -9.95 -9.72 -1.90
CA ILE A 16 -10.02 -9.27 -0.50
C ILE A 16 -11.18 -8.28 -0.30
N HIS A 17 -11.36 -7.33 -1.23
CA HIS A 17 -12.48 -6.39 -1.17
C HIS A 17 -13.83 -7.10 -1.34
N ILE A 18 -13.94 -8.04 -2.29
CA ILE A 18 -15.18 -8.80 -2.53
C ILE A 18 -15.53 -9.62 -1.29
N ILE A 19 -14.57 -10.34 -0.71
CA ILE A 19 -14.78 -11.14 0.50
C ILE A 19 -15.16 -10.23 1.68
N GLY A 20 -14.41 -9.15 1.91
CA GLY A 20 -14.65 -8.22 3.01
C GLY A 20 -16.05 -7.60 2.96
N TRP A 21 -16.45 -7.08 1.80
CA TRP A 21 -17.80 -6.52 1.62
C TRP A 21 -18.86 -7.61 1.60
N GLY A 22 -18.58 -8.79 1.04
CA GLY A 22 -19.48 -9.94 1.09
C GLY A 22 -19.83 -10.34 2.53
N ILE A 23 -18.86 -10.37 3.44
CA ILE A 23 -19.07 -10.61 4.87
C ILE A 23 -19.90 -9.48 5.49
N MET A 24 -19.55 -8.21 5.22
CA MET A 24 -20.22 -7.04 5.77
C MET A 24 -21.70 -6.95 5.35
N PHE A 25 -22.05 -7.26 4.10
CA PHE A 25 -23.42 -7.30 3.62
C PHE A 25 -24.13 -8.61 3.96
N GLY A 26 -23.39 -9.71 4.12
CA GLY A 26 -23.95 -10.99 4.56
C GLY A 26 -24.33 -11.00 6.05
N PHE A 27 -23.60 -10.25 6.89
CA PHE A 27 -23.83 -10.24 8.33
C PHE A 27 -25.26 -9.83 8.74
N PRO A 28 -25.87 -8.75 8.20
CA PRO A 28 -27.26 -8.39 8.49
C PRO A 28 -28.27 -9.50 8.18
N PHE A 29 -27.96 -10.36 7.20
CA PHE A 29 -28.86 -11.44 6.80
C PHE A 29 -29.13 -12.47 7.92
N PHE A 30 -28.15 -12.67 8.82
CA PHE A 30 -28.32 -13.60 9.94
C PHE A 30 -29.20 -13.05 11.07
N PHE A 31 -29.43 -11.73 11.10
CA PHE A 31 -30.21 -11.04 12.12
C PHE A 31 -31.61 -10.63 11.63
N VAL A 32 -31.90 -10.86 10.35
CA VAL A 32 -33.23 -10.56 9.82
C VAL A 32 -34.21 -11.59 10.30
N GLU A 33 -35.30 -11.13 10.98
CA GLU A 33 -36.40 -11.99 11.44
C GLU A 33 -37.06 -12.65 10.23
N ARG A 34 -37.37 -13.93 10.41
CA ARG A 34 -38.14 -14.70 9.44
C ARG A 34 -39.59 -14.67 9.84
N GLU A 35 -40.44 -14.06 9.03
CA GLU A 35 -41.85 -14.02 9.20
C GLU A 35 -42.46 -15.19 8.40
N ASN A 36 -43.13 -16.14 9.08
CA ASN A 36 -43.67 -17.38 8.48
C ASN A 36 -42.67 -18.18 7.65
N GLY A 37 -41.39 -18.22 8.05
CA GLY A 37 -40.31 -18.90 7.29
C GLY A 37 -39.73 -18.12 6.14
N ASN A 38 -40.30 -16.99 5.78
CA ASN A 38 -39.82 -16.10 4.69
C ASN A 38 -38.94 -14.98 5.26
N ILE A 39 -37.95 -14.58 4.48
CA ILE A 39 -37.04 -13.49 4.83
C ILE A 39 -37.77 -12.16 4.68
N ASN A 40 -37.75 -11.34 5.72
CA ASN A 40 -38.22 -9.96 5.64
C ASN A 40 -37.18 -9.09 4.87
N TRP A 41 -37.36 -8.99 3.55
CA TRP A 41 -36.45 -8.20 2.70
C TRP A 41 -36.41 -6.72 3.05
N MET A 42 -37.50 -6.15 3.53
CA MET A 42 -37.53 -4.75 3.95
C MET A 42 -36.61 -4.51 5.17
N ALA A 43 -36.64 -5.45 6.13
CA ALA A 43 -35.76 -5.43 7.29
C ALA A 43 -34.28 -5.56 6.85
N TYR A 44 -33.99 -6.46 5.89
CA TYR A 44 -32.64 -6.59 5.33
C TYR A 44 -32.16 -5.28 4.67
N VAL A 45 -32.96 -4.66 3.82
CA VAL A 45 -32.62 -3.38 3.17
C VAL A 45 -32.38 -2.28 4.20
N ARG A 46 -33.19 -2.23 5.27
CA ARG A 46 -33.01 -1.29 6.37
C ARG A 46 -31.66 -1.43 7.05
N HIS A 47 -31.24 -2.66 7.35
CA HIS A 47 -29.95 -2.95 8.00
C HIS A 47 -28.76 -2.80 7.04
N SER A 48 -28.93 -2.99 5.74
CA SER A 48 -27.89 -2.88 4.73
C SER A 48 -27.40 -1.43 4.48
N ALA A 49 -28.14 -0.43 4.95
CA ALA A 49 -27.71 0.97 4.89
C ALA A 49 -26.41 1.23 5.66
N VAL A 50 -26.18 0.52 6.76
CA VAL A 50 -24.95 0.68 7.57
C VAL A 50 -23.72 0.17 6.84
N PRO A 51 -23.63 -1.10 6.36
CA PRO A 51 -22.48 -1.55 5.57
C PRO A 51 -22.30 -0.75 4.27
N LEU A 52 -23.38 -0.28 3.65
CA LEU A 52 -23.28 0.61 2.47
C LEU A 52 -22.60 1.93 2.82
N SER A 53 -22.94 2.52 3.97
CA SER A 53 -22.30 3.77 4.43
C SER A 53 -20.80 3.58 4.70
N PHE A 54 -20.40 2.44 5.25
CA PHE A 54 -18.99 2.10 5.46
C PHE A 54 -18.27 1.91 4.14
N MET A 55 -18.88 1.26 3.16
CA MET A 55 -18.32 1.08 1.83
C MET A 55 -18.09 2.43 1.14
N ILE A 56 -19.07 3.33 1.20
CA ILE A 56 -18.94 4.69 0.64
C ILE A 56 -17.82 5.46 1.33
N ALA A 57 -17.81 5.49 2.68
CA ALA A 57 -16.75 6.16 3.45
C ALA A 57 -15.36 5.61 3.12
N PHE A 58 -15.23 4.29 3.05
CA PHE A 58 -13.98 3.62 2.71
C PHE A 58 -13.47 4.07 1.33
N TYR A 59 -14.29 3.95 0.29
CA TYR A 59 -13.84 4.22 -1.07
C TYR A 59 -13.65 5.71 -1.37
N VAL A 60 -14.50 6.58 -0.82
CA VAL A 60 -14.29 8.04 -0.93
C VAL A 60 -12.96 8.42 -0.28
N ASN A 61 -12.68 7.91 0.90
CA ASN A 61 -11.41 8.18 1.55
C ASN A 61 -10.23 7.57 0.79
N TYR A 62 -10.33 6.30 0.38
CA TYR A 62 -9.27 5.54 -0.27
C TYR A 62 -8.88 6.13 -1.63
N PHE A 63 -9.86 6.47 -2.49
CA PHE A 63 -9.59 6.91 -3.86
C PHE A 63 -9.49 8.43 -4.02
N LEU A 64 -10.16 9.22 -3.16
CA LEU A 64 -10.24 10.67 -3.32
C LEU A 64 -9.45 11.40 -2.23
N LEU A 65 -9.79 11.21 -0.94
CA LEU A 65 -9.26 12.06 0.11
C LEU A 65 -7.79 11.78 0.44
N VAL A 66 -7.40 10.51 0.55
CA VAL A 66 -6.01 10.13 0.85
C VAL A 66 -5.06 10.58 -0.26
N PRO A 67 -5.27 10.24 -1.55
CA PRO A 67 -4.31 10.63 -2.59
C PRO A 67 -4.29 12.14 -2.85
N ARG A 68 -5.45 12.82 -2.71
CA ARG A 68 -5.56 14.24 -3.06
C ARG A 68 -5.07 15.17 -1.95
N TYR A 69 -5.24 14.80 -0.69
CA TYR A 69 -4.94 15.69 0.44
C TYR A 69 -3.86 15.13 1.37
N LEU A 70 -3.97 13.87 1.81
CA LEU A 70 -3.03 13.29 2.75
C LEU A 70 -1.64 13.13 2.12
N PHE A 71 -1.56 12.62 0.89
CA PHE A 71 -0.29 12.45 0.17
C PHE A 71 0.35 13.76 -0.30
N GLN A 72 -0.41 14.85 -0.32
CA GLN A 72 0.08 16.19 -0.65
C GLN A 72 0.42 17.02 0.60
N SER A 73 0.52 16.39 1.77
CA SER A 73 0.81 17.04 3.06
C SER A 73 -0.24 18.09 3.47
N GLN A 74 -1.47 18.02 2.90
CA GLN A 74 -2.58 18.92 3.23
C GLN A 74 -3.45 18.32 4.34
N THR A 75 -2.83 17.97 5.48
CA THR A 75 -3.48 17.25 6.59
C THR A 75 -4.71 17.98 7.13
N LYS A 76 -4.67 19.31 7.24
CA LYS A 76 -5.83 20.10 7.70
C LYS A 76 -7.05 19.90 6.79
N ARG A 77 -6.88 19.99 5.47
CA ARG A 77 -7.96 19.77 4.50
C ARG A 77 -8.45 18.32 4.54
N TYR A 78 -7.53 17.36 4.66
CA TYR A 78 -7.89 15.95 4.80
C TYR A 78 -8.82 15.72 6.00
N ILE A 79 -8.48 16.26 7.17
CA ILE A 79 -9.29 16.14 8.39
C ILE A 79 -10.65 16.82 8.19
N THR A 80 -10.67 18.06 7.67
CA THR A 80 -11.92 18.82 7.44
C THR A 80 -12.87 18.06 6.52
N TYR A 81 -12.40 17.51 5.38
CA TYR A 81 -13.26 16.76 4.47
C TYR A 81 -13.73 15.43 5.04
N ASN A 82 -12.92 14.75 5.88
CA ASN A 82 -13.37 13.55 6.59
C ASN A 82 -14.43 13.86 7.65
N ILE A 83 -14.30 14.96 8.39
CA ILE A 83 -15.35 15.41 9.33
C ILE A 83 -16.64 15.71 8.57
N LEU A 84 -16.56 16.44 7.45
CA LEU A 84 -17.73 16.73 6.61
C LEU A 84 -18.39 15.44 6.08
N LEU A 85 -17.58 14.48 5.61
CA LEU A 85 -18.03 13.17 5.16
C LEU A 85 -18.77 12.41 6.28
N LEU A 86 -18.22 12.39 7.49
CA LEU A 86 -18.85 11.77 8.66
C LEU A 86 -20.19 12.43 9.01
N CYS A 87 -20.26 13.78 8.99
CA CYS A 87 -21.49 14.51 9.25
C CYS A 87 -22.56 14.18 8.20
N ILE A 88 -22.21 14.16 6.93
CA ILE A 88 -23.15 13.85 5.84
C ILE A 88 -23.67 12.40 5.98
N ILE A 89 -22.77 11.43 6.13
CA ILE A 89 -23.16 10.02 6.29
C ILE A 89 -23.98 9.82 7.56
N GLY A 90 -23.59 10.43 8.67
CA GLY A 90 -24.33 10.36 9.93
C GLY A 90 -25.75 10.92 9.82
N LEU A 91 -25.90 12.07 9.14
CA LEU A 91 -27.22 12.65 8.85
C LEU A 91 -28.04 11.74 7.94
N MET A 92 -27.46 11.20 6.87
CA MET A 92 -28.15 10.27 5.97
C MET A 92 -28.63 8.99 6.70
N LEU A 93 -27.79 8.40 7.56
CA LEU A 93 -28.17 7.25 8.37
C LEU A 93 -29.27 7.58 9.37
N HIS A 94 -29.22 8.76 9.98
CA HIS A 94 -30.27 9.22 10.88
C HIS A 94 -31.61 9.39 10.16
N LEU A 95 -31.61 10.08 9.01
CA LEU A 95 -32.80 10.27 8.18
C LEU A 95 -33.35 8.90 7.68
N TRP A 96 -32.46 8.02 7.21
CA TRP A 96 -32.87 6.68 6.78
C TRP A 96 -33.59 5.91 7.88
N ARG A 97 -33.06 5.91 9.10
CA ARG A 97 -33.70 5.28 10.25
C ARG A 97 -35.05 5.90 10.60
N SER A 98 -35.14 7.25 10.53
CA SER A 98 -36.40 7.95 10.79
C SER A 98 -37.47 7.64 9.76
N LEU A 99 -37.12 7.57 8.47
CA LEU A 99 -38.04 7.27 7.38
C LEU A 99 -38.46 5.78 7.33
N THR A 100 -37.60 4.89 7.78
CA THR A 100 -37.85 3.45 7.77
C THR A 100 -38.26 2.91 9.15
N PHE A 101 -38.58 3.81 10.10
CA PHE A 101 -39.04 3.45 11.42
C PHE A 101 -40.39 2.72 11.32
N ASP A 102 -40.44 1.50 11.85
CA ASP A 102 -41.66 0.71 11.93
C ASP A 102 -42.14 0.68 13.39
N PRO A 103 -43.28 1.32 13.72
CA PRO A 103 -43.82 1.36 15.07
C PRO A 103 -44.19 -0.02 15.63
N SER A 104 -44.46 -0.99 14.75
CA SER A 104 -44.79 -2.38 15.16
C SER A 104 -43.59 -3.13 15.71
N PHE A 105 -42.36 -2.61 15.46
CA PHE A 105 -41.08 -3.18 15.87
C PHE A 105 -40.53 -2.57 17.16
N VAL A 106 -41.32 -1.81 17.89
CA VAL A 106 -40.92 -1.32 19.23
C VAL A 106 -40.85 -2.52 20.16
N PRO A 107 -39.65 -2.87 20.69
CA PRO A 107 -39.57 -3.93 21.69
C PRO A 107 -40.51 -3.62 22.86
N LYS A 108 -41.38 -4.56 23.21
CA LYS A 108 -42.30 -4.39 24.35
C LYS A 108 -41.48 -3.92 25.57
N PRO A 109 -41.97 -2.95 26.35
CA PRO A 109 -41.21 -2.23 27.38
C PRO A 109 -40.70 -3.09 28.56
N HIS A 110 -40.81 -4.40 28.47
CA HIS A 110 -40.44 -5.34 29.54
C HIS A 110 -39.13 -6.10 29.32
N ARG A 111 -38.34 -5.80 28.28
CA ARG A 111 -36.96 -6.30 28.23
C ARG A 111 -36.02 -5.26 28.84
N SER A 112 -35.81 -5.41 30.18
CA SER A 112 -34.67 -4.81 30.85
C SER A 112 -33.37 -5.22 30.12
N GLY A 113 -32.71 -4.25 29.44
CA GLY A 113 -31.43 -4.50 28.79
C GLY A 113 -31.29 -4.05 27.32
N VAL A 114 -32.33 -3.45 26.71
CA VAL A 114 -32.20 -2.87 25.38
C VAL A 114 -31.39 -1.56 25.46
N PRO A 115 -30.23 -1.45 24.80
CA PRO A 115 -29.44 -0.22 24.84
C PRO A 115 -30.24 0.96 24.26
N PRO A 116 -30.11 2.17 24.80
CA PRO A 116 -30.76 3.35 24.25
C PRO A 116 -30.29 3.62 22.81
N GLY A 117 -31.22 4.10 21.96
CA GLY A 117 -30.98 4.28 20.51
C GLY A 117 -29.76 5.13 20.16
N TRP A 118 -29.37 6.09 21.01
CA TRP A 118 -28.18 6.90 20.81
C TRP A 118 -26.86 6.09 20.84
N LEU A 119 -26.81 4.96 21.58
CA LEU A 119 -25.64 4.07 21.61
C LEU A 119 -25.38 3.43 20.25
N PHE A 120 -26.43 3.08 19.50
CA PHE A 120 -26.27 2.56 18.13
C PHE A 120 -25.72 3.62 17.20
N PHE A 121 -26.12 4.89 17.37
CA PHE A 121 -25.57 5.99 16.61
C PHE A 121 -24.09 6.22 16.91
N VAL A 122 -23.71 6.25 18.19
CA VAL A 122 -22.30 6.38 18.60
C VAL A 122 -21.46 5.23 18.07
N ARG A 123 -21.94 3.99 18.17
CA ARG A 123 -21.28 2.81 17.61
C ARG A 123 -21.00 2.99 16.11
N ASP A 124 -22.01 3.42 15.35
CA ASP A 124 -21.87 3.57 13.89
C ASP A 124 -20.90 4.70 13.55
N MET A 125 -20.89 5.80 14.28
CA MET A 125 -19.92 6.89 14.10
C MET A 125 -18.48 6.42 14.39
N LEU A 126 -18.28 5.69 15.49
CA LEU A 126 -16.97 5.11 15.81
C LEU A 126 -16.50 4.12 14.74
N SER A 127 -17.42 3.29 14.25
CA SER A 127 -17.12 2.33 13.16
C SER A 127 -16.77 3.03 11.85
N LEU A 128 -17.42 4.16 11.52
CA LEU A 128 -17.07 4.98 10.36
C LEU A 128 -15.67 5.61 10.51
N VAL A 129 -15.35 6.14 11.69
CA VAL A 129 -14.00 6.68 11.96
C VAL A 129 -12.96 5.57 11.82
N PHE A 130 -13.22 4.39 12.37
CA PHE A 130 -12.35 3.23 12.20
C PHE A 130 -12.17 2.83 10.71
N THR A 131 -13.25 2.82 9.95
CA THR A 131 -13.25 2.51 8.51
C THR A 131 -12.41 3.51 7.71
N ILE A 132 -12.53 4.80 8.02
CA ILE A 132 -11.72 5.87 7.43
C ILE A 132 -10.23 5.68 7.78
N GLY A 133 -9.93 5.41 9.04
CA GLY A 133 -8.56 5.13 9.49
C GLY A 133 -7.96 3.91 8.81
N LEU A 134 -8.74 2.82 8.72
CA LEU A 134 -8.32 1.60 8.05
C LEU A 134 -8.04 1.83 6.56
N SER A 135 -8.92 2.56 5.84
CA SER A 135 -8.72 2.87 4.43
C SER A 135 -7.45 3.71 4.19
N ALA A 136 -7.18 4.68 5.08
CA ALA A 136 -5.96 5.48 5.04
C ALA A 136 -4.71 4.63 5.32
N ALA A 137 -4.76 3.76 6.33
CA ALA A 137 -3.65 2.87 6.68
C ALA A 137 -3.30 1.91 5.53
N ILE A 138 -4.30 1.28 4.89
CA ILE A 138 -4.10 0.40 3.74
C ILE A 138 -3.45 1.17 2.58
N ARG A 139 -3.96 2.36 2.27
CA ARG A 139 -3.44 3.19 1.17
C ARG A 139 -2.03 3.68 1.44
N MET A 140 -1.73 4.03 2.67
CA MET A 140 -0.41 4.48 3.11
C MET A 140 0.62 3.34 3.09
N SER A 141 0.24 2.14 3.56
CA SER A 141 1.06 0.94 3.49
C SER A 141 1.41 0.57 2.04
N ALA A 142 0.43 0.61 1.13
CA ALA A 142 0.65 0.35 -0.28
C ALA A 142 1.64 1.37 -0.91
N ARG A 143 1.53 2.65 -0.55
CA ARG A 143 2.48 3.68 -1.01
C ARG A 143 3.88 3.47 -0.45
N TRP A 144 3.98 3.12 0.83
CA TRP A 144 5.28 2.86 1.46
C TRP A 144 6.00 1.70 0.79
N THR A 145 5.33 0.57 0.59
CA THR A 145 5.95 -0.59 -0.08
C THR A 145 6.42 -0.26 -1.50
N GLN A 146 5.67 0.58 -2.24
CA GLN A 146 6.08 1.05 -3.57
C GLN A 146 7.31 1.97 -3.49
N ALA A 147 7.34 2.91 -2.55
CA ALA A 147 8.45 3.82 -2.36
C ALA A 147 9.73 3.07 -1.93
N GLU A 148 9.60 2.10 -1.03
CA GLU A 148 10.72 1.27 -0.58
C GLU A 148 11.28 0.40 -1.73
N ALA A 149 10.42 -0.17 -2.56
CA ALA A 149 10.84 -0.92 -3.74
C ALA A 149 11.59 -0.03 -4.76
N ALA A 150 11.08 1.18 -5.00
CA ALA A 150 11.74 2.15 -5.89
C ALA A 150 13.10 2.60 -5.34
N ARG A 151 13.20 2.82 -4.01
CA ARG A 151 14.45 3.17 -3.36
C ARG A 151 15.50 2.06 -3.51
N LYS A 152 15.14 0.81 -3.23
CA LYS A 152 16.04 -0.34 -3.38
C LYS A 152 16.54 -0.51 -4.82
N GLU A 153 15.66 -0.30 -5.80
CA GLU A 153 16.05 -0.36 -7.22
C GLU A 153 17.00 0.78 -7.59
N ALA A 154 16.78 1.99 -7.07
CA ALA A 154 17.69 3.11 -7.28
C ALA A 154 19.08 2.88 -6.66
N GLU A 155 19.13 2.36 -5.42
CA GLU A 155 20.38 1.99 -4.74
C GLU A 155 21.14 0.92 -5.52
N ARG A 156 20.43 -0.13 -6.00
CA ARG A 156 21.03 -1.17 -6.83
C ARG A 156 21.59 -0.62 -8.13
N SER A 157 20.83 0.21 -8.84
CA SER A 157 21.27 0.83 -10.10
C SER A 157 22.49 1.72 -9.88
N ARG A 158 22.54 2.45 -8.78
CA ARG A 158 23.69 3.26 -8.39
C ARG A 158 24.95 2.38 -8.17
N SER A 159 24.83 1.32 -7.38
CA SER A 159 25.93 0.39 -7.12
C SER A 159 26.44 -0.29 -8.39
N GLU A 160 25.54 -0.69 -9.30
CA GLU A 160 25.90 -1.23 -10.61
C GLU A 160 26.67 -0.21 -11.47
N ALA A 161 26.24 1.07 -11.43
CA ALA A 161 26.92 2.16 -12.13
C ALA A 161 28.32 2.46 -11.53
N GLU A 162 28.44 2.46 -10.20
CA GLU A 162 29.73 2.63 -9.50
C GLU A 162 30.69 1.49 -9.83
N LEU A 163 30.24 0.24 -9.79
CA LEU A 163 31.05 -0.92 -10.21
C LEU A 163 31.50 -0.84 -11.68
N LYS A 164 30.60 -0.40 -12.57
CA LYS A 164 30.94 -0.21 -13.98
C LYS A 164 31.97 0.90 -14.15
N ASN A 165 31.85 1.98 -13.41
CA ASN A 165 32.81 3.08 -13.45
C ASN A 165 34.21 2.63 -12.97
N LEU A 166 34.27 1.91 -11.83
CA LEU A 166 35.52 1.32 -11.32
C LEU A 166 36.17 0.37 -12.33
N ARG A 167 35.38 -0.50 -12.96
CA ARG A 167 35.89 -1.39 -14.02
C ARG A 167 36.47 -0.59 -15.23
N ASN A 168 35.81 0.49 -15.61
CA ASN A 168 36.28 1.34 -16.72
C ASN A 168 37.57 2.09 -16.38
N GLN A 169 37.80 2.44 -15.11
CA GLN A 169 39.05 3.06 -14.65
C GLN A 169 40.27 2.13 -14.83
N LEU A 170 40.06 0.82 -14.75
CA LEU A 170 41.15 -0.15 -15.00
C LEU A 170 41.57 -0.24 -16.47
N ASN A 171 40.84 0.35 -17.40
CA ASN A 171 41.06 0.25 -18.85
C ASN A 171 41.48 -1.16 -19.29
N PRO A 172 40.54 -2.10 -19.48
CA PRO A 172 40.85 -3.51 -19.77
C PRO A 172 41.73 -3.71 -21.01
N HIS A 173 41.54 -2.83 -21.99
CA HIS A 173 42.32 -2.87 -23.21
C HIS A 173 43.80 -2.50 -22.98
N PHE A 174 44.05 -1.50 -22.11
CA PHE A 174 45.42 -1.16 -21.70
C PHE A 174 46.09 -2.32 -20.98
N LEU A 175 45.39 -2.97 -20.02
CA LEU A 175 45.93 -4.11 -19.29
C LEU A 175 46.28 -5.28 -20.21
N LEU A 176 45.36 -5.65 -21.11
CA LEU A 176 45.58 -6.72 -22.08
C LEU A 176 46.76 -6.42 -23.01
N ASN A 177 46.88 -5.19 -23.53
CA ASN A 177 47.98 -4.77 -24.37
C ASN A 177 49.31 -4.77 -23.62
N THR A 178 49.32 -4.31 -22.37
CA THR A 178 50.53 -4.31 -21.54
C THR A 178 50.99 -5.75 -21.24
N LEU A 179 50.06 -6.66 -20.91
CA LEU A 179 50.36 -8.08 -20.70
C LEU A 179 50.91 -8.75 -21.99
N ASN A 180 50.32 -8.44 -23.14
CA ASN A 180 50.83 -8.95 -24.44
C ASN A 180 52.22 -8.42 -24.73
N ASN A 181 52.52 -7.16 -24.43
CA ASN A 181 53.85 -6.61 -24.59
C ASN A 181 54.88 -7.28 -23.64
N ILE A 182 54.52 -7.51 -22.39
CA ILE A 182 55.36 -8.21 -21.43
C ILE A 182 55.63 -9.64 -21.91
N TYR A 183 54.60 -10.33 -22.41
CA TYR A 183 54.77 -11.67 -22.98
C TYR A 183 55.75 -11.70 -24.15
N ALA A 184 55.67 -10.73 -25.04
CA ALA A 184 56.63 -10.59 -26.13
C ALA A 184 58.07 -10.33 -25.62
N LEU A 185 58.23 -9.46 -24.60
CA LEU A 185 59.52 -9.15 -24.00
C LEU A 185 60.22 -10.36 -23.37
N ILE A 186 59.47 -11.31 -22.82
CA ILE A 186 60.05 -12.55 -22.22
C ILE A 186 60.92 -13.32 -23.22
N ALA A 187 60.55 -13.29 -24.50
CA ALA A 187 61.30 -13.99 -25.56
C ALA A 187 62.61 -13.29 -25.96
N PHE A 188 62.76 -11.97 -25.71
CA PHE A 188 63.86 -11.17 -26.18
C PHE A 188 64.71 -10.56 -25.07
N ASP A 189 64.12 -10.19 -23.92
CA ASP A 189 64.79 -9.46 -22.84
C ASP A 189 64.04 -9.72 -21.53
N THR A 190 64.47 -10.73 -20.79
CA THR A 190 63.79 -11.16 -19.55
C THR A 190 63.90 -10.13 -18.44
N ASP A 191 64.96 -9.33 -18.36
CA ASP A 191 65.13 -8.30 -17.34
C ASP A 191 64.15 -7.16 -17.54
N LYS A 192 63.95 -6.72 -18.79
CA LYS A 192 62.95 -5.71 -19.12
C LYS A 192 61.54 -6.25 -18.90
N ALA A 193 61.26 -7.52 -19.17
CA ALA A 193 59.98 -8.12 -18.85
C ALA A 193 59.69 -8.08 -17.36
N GLN A 194 60.64 -8.39 -16.47
CA GLN A 194 60.50 -8.31 -15.02
C GLN A 194 60.25 -6.87 -14.56
N GLN A 195 60.94 -5.91 -15.12
CA GLN A 195 60.77 -4.48 -14.82
C GLN A 195 59.34 -4.01 -15.17
N ALA A 196 58.88 -4.39 -16.36
CA ALA A 196 57.52 -4.05 -16.82
C ALA A 196 56.43 -4.67 -15.94
N VAL A 197 56.60 -5.90 -15.43
CA VAL A 197 55.68 -6.52 -14.44
C VAL A 197 55.65 -5.73 -13.14
N GLN A 198 56.80 -5.26 -12.64
CA GLN A 198 56.87 -4.46 -11.42
C GLN A 198 56.17 -3.09 -11.58
N GLU A 199 56.36 -2.43 -12.73
CA GLU A 199 55.69 -1.18 -13.02
C GLU A 199 54.16 -1.34 -13.12
N LEU A 200 53.71 -2.38 -13.83
CA LEU A 200 52.28 -2.71 -13.91
C LEU A 200 51.68 -2.98 -12.52
N SER A 201 52.41 -3.71 -11.68
CA SER A 201 51.98 -4.01 -10.31
C SER A 201 51.86 -2.74 -9.46
N LYS A 202 52.79 -1.78 -9.57
CA LYS A 202 52.71 -0.48 -8.90
C LYS A 202 51.52 0.34 -9.38
N LEU A 203 51.28 0.39 -10.68
CA LEU A 203 50.15 1.08 -11.27
C LEU A 203 48.82 0.50 -10.81
N LEU A 204 48.66 -0.82 -10.83
CA LEU A 204 47.46 -1.50 -10.34
C LEU A 204 47.21 -1.23 -8.86
N ARG A 205 48.24 -1.24 -8.02
CA ARG A 205 48.13 -0.90 -6.62
C ARG A 205 47.67 0.53 -6.41
N TYR A 206 48.22 1.49 -7.14
CA TYR A 206 47.82 2.89 -7.07
C TYR A 206 46.35 3.08 -7.47
N VAL A 207 45.92 2.46 -8.58
CA VAL A 207 44.52 2.59 -9.07
C VAL A 207 43.54 1.90 -8.13
N LEU A 208 43.91 0.78 -7.50
CA LEU A 208 42.99 -0.02 -6.66
C LEU A 208 42.92 0.42 -5.20
N TYR A 209 44.02 1.01 -4.65
CA TYR A 209 44.11 1.28 -3.22
C TYR A 209 44.36 2.75 -2.85
N ASP A 210 45.03 3.54 -3.69
CA ASP A 210 45.39 4.92 -3.36
C ASP A 210 44.38 5.98 -3.83
N ASN A 211 43.34 5.57 -4.55
CA ASN A 211 42.28 6.46 -5.04
C ASN A 211 40.98 6.37 -4.19
N GLN A 212 41.07 5.89 -2.95
CA GLN A 212 39.92 5.92 -2.02
C GLN A 212 40.00 7.09 -1.06
#